data_9de6e743fd7395e2a42b00dfe041e791
#
_entry.id   9de6e743fd7395e2a42b00dfe041e791
#
_cell.length_a   1.000
_cell.length_b   1.000
_cell.length_c   1.000
_cell.angle_alpha   90.00
_cell.angle_beta   90.00
_cell.angle_gamma   90.00
#
_symmetry.space_group_name_H-M   'P 1'
#
loop_
_entity.id
_entity.type
_entity.pdbx_description
1 polymer ?
#
loop_
_entity_poly.entity_id
_entity_poly.type
_entity_poly.pdbx_seq_one_letter_code
_entity_poly.pdbx_strand_id
1 'polypeptide(L)'
;MLRFKVADEPAEFEAIHRLNYQTFVEEIPQHSANDTKRLVDRYHTENTYVICLDGQSLVGMIAGRCNRPFSLDGKLPGLDRYLPPHRRAVEVRLLAIRPKYRQKSVFARLVGVLAAHFRAQGCDLAVVSGTVRQLGLYRHLGFRSFGPLTGHVPAQFQPMFLTLDDYAVRAAPLELLGGRGATSLLPETVEPRHEVRQSFLRPRFTSRSAGFTIAMTRVRDRLRGLFNVPEALVMCGSEALANDAIAAQLSTENRYGLILANGESGDCLVEHARRWNLGFDVLRRDWGQAFDRRELEIAFARARPGWVWMVVCEVATGVRNDDWFVRRLCEQVGADLCIDAAGAAGLQPVDLAGARFASTVSGKALASYPGLAIICTDGRVAPAGAVPRCLDLASHREDGSNELAIPPNLLAALEAALAIDWPSRWRAIRAADRYLRAELRRHGLSIVARDCHANPGAITVALPASATQRRVAKRLKRSGFVVASDSEVLVRRNWLQIFLTGEVDARSIEILPAVLAASVRNCTENAAALSVRADGLQVKDGIAHDDCANP
;
A
#
# COMPACT_ATOMS: atom_id res chain seq x y z
N MET A 1 -28.23 -5.54 5.45
CA MET A 1 -26.78 -5.30 5.52
C MET A 1 -26.25 -5.74 6.87
N LEU A 2 -25.23 -6.59 6.94
CA LEU A 2 -24.70 -7.09 8.21
C LEU A 2 -23.99 -5.98 9.01
N ARG A 3 -24.37 -5.80 10.27
CA ARG A 3 -23.80 -4.85 11.22
C ARG A 3 -22.99 -5.59 12.31
N PHE A 4 -21.79 -5.09 12.62
CA PHE A 4 -20.91 -5.66 13.64
C PHE A 4 -20.65 -4.61 14.73
N LYS A 5 -20.80 -4.99 15.99
CA LYS A 5 -20.58 -4.11 17.14
C LYS A 5 -20.23 -4.91 18.39
N VAL A 6 -19.78 -4.23 19.43
CA VAL A 6 -19.78 -4.76 20.80
C VAL A 6 -21.21 -4.69 21.31
N ALA A 7 -21.70 -5.76 21.94
CA ALA A 7 -23.03 -5.81 22.51
C ALA A 7 -23.12 -4.91 23.74
N ASP A 8 -24.16 -4.09 23.80
CA ASP A 8 -24.39 -3.13 24.87
C ASP A 8 -25.89 -3.00 25.29
N GLU A 9 -26.80 -3.68 24.56
CA GLU A 9 -28.23 -3.62 24.82
C GLU A 9 -28.75 -4.91 25.52
N PRO A 10 -29.68 -4.82 26.49
CA PRO A 10 -30.22 -6.00 27.17
C PRO A 10 -30.83 -7.04 26.22
N ALA A 11 -31.52 -6.59 25.16
CA ALA A 11 -32.10 -7.48 24.16
C ALA A 11 -31.03 -8.27 23.37
N GLU A 12 -29.85 -7.70 23.17
CA GLU A 12 -28.72 -8.36 22.50
C GLU A 12 -28.14 -9.46 23.38
N PHE A 13 -28.01 -9.21 24.70
CA PHE A 13 -27.55 -10.25 25.63
C PHE A 13 -28.53 -11.41 25.72
N GLU A 14 -29.83 -11.13 25.70
CA GLU A 14 -30.84 -12.19 25.64
C GLU A 14 -30.71 -13.03 24.34
N ALA A 15 -30.50 -12.38 23.20
CA ALA A 15 -30.28 -13.06 21.94
C ALA A 15 -28.99 -13.90 21.95
N ILE A 16 -27.92 -13.43 22.62
CA ILE A 16 -26.67 -14.15 22.84
C ILE A 16 -26.91 -15.43 23.64
N HIS A 17 -27.69 -15.39 24.73
CA HIS A 17 -27.98 -16.55 25.57
C HIS A 17 -28.75 -17.62 24.78
N ARG A 18 -29.67 -17.22 23.90
CA ARG A 18 -30.39 -18.13 23.02
C ARG A 18 -29.51 -18.72 21.93
N LEU A 19 -28.63 -17.92 21.32
CA LEU A 19 -27.68 -18.42 20.30
C LEU A 19 -26.64 -19.38 20.94
N ASN A 20 -26.20 -19.11 22.18
CA ASN A 20 -25.36 -20.03 22.94
C ASN A 20 -26.05 -21.37 23.17
N TYR A 21 -27.34 -21.36 23.55
CA TYR A 21 -28.10 -22.58 23.74
C TYR A 21 -28.21 -23.37 22.44
N GLN A 22 -28.60 -22.71 21.34
CA GLN A 22 -28.68 -23.36 20.03
C GLN A 22 -27.35 -23.99 19.60
N THR A 23 -26.22 -23.29 19.86
CA THR A 23 -24.91 -23.77 19.43
C THR A 23 -24.32 -24.82 20.36
N PHE A 24 -24.35 -24.60 21.69
CA PHE A 24 -23.60 -25.43 22.65
C PHE A 24 -24.46 -26.45 23.43
N VAL A 25 -25.77 -26.48 23.20
CA VAL A 25 -26.68 -27.51 23.72
C VAL A 25 -27.30 -28.33 22.60
N GLU A 26 -27.88 -27.66 21.58
CA GLU A 26 -28.62 -28.35 20.52
C GLU A 26 -27.70 -28.86 19.41
N GLU A 27 -26.77 -28.03 18.91
CA GLU A 27 -25.89 -28.40 17.77
C GLU A 27 -24.62 -29.15 18.22
N ILE A 28 -23.96 -28.66 19.27
CA ILE A 28 -22.74 -29.24 19.82
C ILE A 28 -23.00 -29.51 21.30
N PRO A 29 -23.51 -30.68 21.68
CA PRO A 29 -23.99 -30.95 23.04
C PRO A 29 -22.83 -30.98 24.06
N GLN A 30 -22.52 -29.80 24.61
CA GLN A 30 -21.52 -29.59 25.67
C GLN A 30 -22.17 -29.30 27.02
N HIS A 31 -23.47 -28.97 27.03
CA HIS A 31 -24.25 -28.67 28.22
C HIS A 31 -25.59 -29.39 28.16
N SER A 32 -26.18 -29.64 29.33
CA SER A 32 -27.51 -30.25 29.46
C SER A 32 -28.59 -29.31 28.94
N ALA A 33 -29.63 -29.87 28.33
CA ALA A 33 -30.80 -29.11 27.90
C ALA A 33 -31.58 -28.56 29.12
N ASN A 34 -32.26 -27.40 28.91
CA ASN A 34 -33.13 -26.78 29.90
C ASN A 34 -34.39 -26.21 29.23
N ASP A 35 -35.44 -26.03 29.98
CA ASP A 35 -36.77 -25.60 29.50
C ASP A 35 -36.78 -24.13 29.02
N THR A 36 -35.84 -23.28 29.52
CA THR A 36 -35.76 -21.86 29.14
C THR A 36 -35.12 -21.64 27.79
N LYS A 37 -34.48 -22.66 27.17
CA LYS A 37 -33.70 -22.57 25.95
C LYS A 37 -32.68 -21.43 25.94
N ARG A 38 -32.07 -21.21 27.11
CA ARG A 38 -31.04 -20.18 27.34
C ARG A 38 -29.80 -20.80 27.95
N LEU A 39 -28.63 -20.40 27.47
CA LEU A 39 -27.34 -20.74 28.05
C LEU A 39 -26.58 -19.47 28.40
N VAL A 40 -26.60 -19.11 29.67
CA VAL A 40 -25.83 -17.99 30.21
C VAL A 40 -24.43 -18.47 30.57
N ASP A 41 -23.40 -17.84 29.98
CA ASP A 41 -22.01 -18.17 30.32
C ASP A 41 -21.69 -17.74 31.76
N ARG A 42 -20.92 -18.55 32.47
CA ARG A 42 -20.56 -18.29 33.88
C ARG A 42 -19.78 -16.98 34.08
N TYR A 43 -19.13 -16.47 33.01
CA TYR A 43 -18.41 -15.19 33.02
C TYR A 43 -19.15 -14.12 32.25
N HIS A 44 -20.46 -14.23 32.15
CA HIS A 44 -21.29 -13.30 31.34
C HIS A 44 -21.00 -11.84 31.66
N THR A 45 -20.89 -11.47 32.94
CA THR A 45 -20.64 -10.10 33.42
C THR A 45 -19.25 -9.57 33.11
N GLU A 46 -18.29 -10.46 32.80
CA GLU A 46 -16.90 -10.11 32.51
C GLU A 46 -16.57 -10.22 31.00
N ASN A 47 -17.42 -10.91 30.25
CA ASN A 47 -17.23 -11.07 28.82
C ASN A 47 -17.56 -9.80 28.04
N THR A 48 -16.67 -9.41 27.14
CA THR A 48 -17.02 -8.54 26.02
C THR A 48 -17.52 -9.39 24.86
N TYR A 49 -18.75 -9.15 24.43
CA TYR A 49 -19.34 -9.86 23.29
C TYR A 49 -19.29 -8.99 22.04
N VAL A 50 -18.69 -9.49 20.97
CA VAL A 50 -18.82 -8.90 19.63
C VAL A 50 -19.88 -9.67 18.88
N ILE A 51 -20.84 -8.95 18.30
CA ILE A 51 -22.01 -9.52 17.64
C ILE A 51 -22.11 -9.11 16.17
N CYS A 52 -22.75 -9.97 15.38
CA CYS A 52 -23.16 -9.71 14.01
C CYS A 52 -24.69 -9.74 13.93
N LEU A 53 -25.28 -8.65 13.44
CA LEU A 53 -26.71 -8.48 13.26
C LEU A 53 -27.06 -8.43 11.78
N ASP A 54 -28.15 -9.10 11.38
CA ASP A 54 -28.82 -8.92 10.09
C ASP A 54 -30.18 -8.27 10.35
N GLY A 55 -30.29 -6.97 10.05
CA GLY A 55 -31.36 -6.13 10.62
C GLY A 55 -31.27 -6.10 12.15
N GLN A 56 -32.28 -6.58 12.84
CA GLN A 56 -32.29 -6.72 14.31
C GLN A 56 -32.00 -8.16 14.79
N SER A 57 -31.79 -9.10 13.85
CA SER A 57 -31.59 -10.51 14.22
C SER A 57 -30.12 -10.80 14.49
N LEU A 58 -29.80 -11.37 15.65
CA LEU A 58 -28.46 -11.86 15.97
C LEU A 58 -28.14 -13.12 15.14
N VAL A 59 -27.08 -13.05 14.33
CA VAL A 59 -26.67 -14.15 13.43
C VAL A 59 -25.32 -14.73 13.78
N GLY A 60 -24.52 -14.05 14.60
CA GLY A 60 -23.23 -14.57 15.04
C GLY A 60 -22.66 -13.76 16.19
N MET A 61 -21.82 -14.39 17.00
CA MET A 61 -21.11 -13.71 18.08
C MET A 61 -19.79 -14.40 18.42
N ILE A 62 -18.91 -13.66 19.07
CA ILE A 62 -17.66 -14.13 19.68
C ILE A 62 -17.45 -13.36 20.98
N ALA A 63 -16.87 -14.00 22.00
CA ALA A 63 -16.60 -13.37 23.29
C ALA A 63 -15.12 -13.37 23.61
N GLY A 64 -14.68 -12.39 24.40
CA GLY A 64 -13.36 -12.33 24.97
C GLY A 64 -13.39 -11.72 26.37
N ARG A 65 -12.38 -12.03 27.20
CA ARG A 65 -12.18 -11.47 28.54
C ARG A 65 -10.71 -11.38 28.91
N CYS A 66 -10.33 -10.36 29.65
CA CYS A 66 -8.95 -10.17 30.13
C CYS A 66 -8.75 -10.50 31.61
N ASN A 67 -9.84 -10.64 32.38
CA ASN A 67 -9.75 -10.91 33.81
C ASN A 67 -9.39 -12.36 34.09
N ARG A 68 -8.45 -12.56 35.02
CA ARG A 68 -8.08 -13.89 35.55
C ARG A 68 -8.98 -14.26 36.73
N PRO A 69 -9.17 -15.56 37.01
CA PRO A 69 -8.65 -16.71 36.28
C PRO A 69 -9.40 -16.95 34.97
N PHE A 70 -8.68 -17.34 33.92
CA PHE A 70 -9.28 -17.82 32.67
C PHE A 70 -9.95 -19.18 32.87
N SER A 71 -10.85 -19.56 31.97
CA SER A 71 -11.39 -20.94 32.00
C SER A 71 -10.30 -21.98 31.80
N LEU A 72 -9.21 -21.58 31.17
CA LEU A 72 -8.06 -22.40 30.90
C LEU A 72 -7.20 -22.62 32.17
N ASP A 73 -7.15 -21.68 33.12
CA ASP A 73 -6.43 -21.84 34.41
C ASP A 73 -6.97 -23.03 35.22
N GLY A 74 -8.30 -23.23 35.18
CA GLY A 74 -8.92 -24.39 35.85
C GLY A 74 -8.71 -25.71 35.13
N LYS A 75 -8.31 -25.68 33.84
CA LYS A 75 -8.05 -26.89 33.06
C LYS A 75 -6.58 -27.24 32.96
N LEU A 76 -5.69 -26.25 33.07
CA LEU A 76 -4.23 -26.42 33.00
C LEU A 76 -3.56 -25.58 34.07
N PRO A 77 -3.28 -26.19 35.24
CA PRO A 77 -2.57 -25.52 36.33
C PRO A 77 -1.20 -24.99 35.89
N GLY A 78 -0.86 -23.78 36.30
CA GLY A 78 0.42 -23.16 35.92
C GLY A 78 0.45 -22.68 34.45
N LEU A 79 -0.68 -22.21 33.90
CA LEU A 79 -0.85 -21.74 32.53
C LEU A 79 0.27 -20.82 32.06
N ASP A 80 0.75 -19.90 32.90
CA ASP A 80 1.78 -18.91 32.54
C ASP A 80 3.13 -19.51 32.16
N ARG A 81 3.43 -20.72 32.62
CA ARG A 81 4.69 -21.46 32.28
C ARG A 81 4.74 -21.88 30.81
N TYR A 82 3.59 -21.93 30.16
CA TYR A 82 3.45 -22.35 28.77
C TYR A 82 3.28 -21.17 27.78
N LEU A 83 3.05 -19.97 28.31
CA LEU A 83 2.79 -18.80 27.46
C LEU A 83 4.10 -18.06 27.15
N PRO A 84 4.24 -17.50 25.94
CA PRO A 84 5.36 -16.63 25.63
C PRO A 84 5.30 -15.33 26.46
N PRO A 85 6.41 -14.59 26.57
CA PRO A 85 6.39 -13.27 27.20
C PRO A 85 5.31 -12.39 26.57
N HIS A 86 4.47 -11.76 27.40
CA HIS A 86 3.37 -10.89 26.99
C HIS A 86 3.07 -9.83 28.05
N ARG A 87 2.42 -8.74 27.66
CA ARG A 87 1.99 -7.68 28.58
C ARG A 87 0.63 -7.99 29.18
N ARG A 88 -0.34 -8.35 28.33
CA ARG A 88 -1.71 -8.66 28.76
C ARG A 88 -2.32 -9.70 27.81
N ALA A 89 -2.88 -10.75 28.39
CA ALA A 89 -3.57 -11.78 27.64
C ALA A 89 -5.09 -11.56 27.62
N VAL A 90 -5.73 -12.03 26.53
CA VAL A 90 -7.19 -12.14 26.39
C VAL A 90 -7.58 -13.59 26.17
N GLU A 91 -8.54 -14.12 26.91
CA GLU A 91 -9.17 -15.40 26.64
C GLU A 91 -10.30 -15.23 25.62
N VAL A 92 -10.15 -15.84 24.43
CA VAL A 92 -11.18 -15.87 23.39
C VAL A 92 -12.06 -17.09 23.58
N ARG A 93 -13.38 -16.89 23.53
CA ARG A 93 -14.37 -17.93 23.84
C ARG A 93 -15.69 -17.74 23.10
N LEU A 94 -16.56 -18.74 23.15
CA LEU A 94 -17.95 -18.69 22.74
C LEU A 94 -18.14 -18.19 21.30
N LEU A 95 -17.42 -18.76 20.33
CA LEU A 95 -17.72 -18.48 18.92
C LEU A 95 -18.97 -19.24 18.48
N ALA A 96 -20.03 -18.52 18.16
CA ALA A 96 -21.28 -19.06 17.66
C ALA A 96 -21.74 -18.27 16.43
N ILE A 97 -22.02 -18.96 15.33
CA ILE A 97 -22.54 -18.37 14.09
C ILE A 97 -23.63 -19.30 13.56
N ARG A 98 -24.81 -18.75 13.25
CA ARG A 98 -25.92 -19.51 12.67
C ARG A 98 -25.49 -20.17 11.36
N PRO A 99 -25.88 -21.42 11.05
CA PRO A 99 -25.42 -22.18 9.88
C PRO A 99 -25.48 -21.42 8.57
N LYS A 100 -26.58 -20.72 8.30
CA LYS A 100 -26.78 -19.91 7.09
C LYS A 100 -25.74 -18.80 6.90
N TYR A 101 -25.12 -18.33 8.00
CA TYR A 101 -24.17 -17.21 8.01
C TYR A 101 -22.72 -17.65 8.23
N ARG A 102 -22.42 -18.95 8.23
CA ARG A 102 -21.06 -19.53 8.39
C ARG A 102 -20.17 -19.29 7.17
N GLN A 103 -20.13 -18.05 6.70
CA GLN A 103 -19.24 -17.62 5.64
C GLN A 103 -17.94 -17.10 6.23
N LYS A 104 -16.83 -17.24 5.50
CA LYS A 104 -15.49 -16.77 5.94
C LYS A 104 -15.49 -15.29 6.33
N SER A 105 -16.28 -14.45 5.65
CA SER A 105 -16.39 -13.01 5.90
C SER A 105 -17.01 -12.65 7.25
N VAL A 106 -18.08 -13.36 7.69
CA VAL A 106 -18.71 -13.09 9.00
C VAL A 106 -17.78 -13.44 10.15
N PHE A 107 -17.14 -14.60 10.07
CA PHE A 107 -16.15 -15.04 11.04
C PHE A 107 -14.97 -14.06 11.12
N ALA A 108 -14.37 -13.70 9.98
CA ALA A 108 -13.23 -12.81 9.92
C ALA A 108 -13.55 -11.43 10.54
N ARG A 109 -14.73 -10.88 10.28
CA ARG A 109 -15.15 -9.59 10.83
C ARG A 109 -15.42 -9.63 12.32
N LEU A 110 -16.02 -10.72 12.84
CA LEU A 110 -16.19 -10.91 14.30
C LEU A 110 -14.82 -10.94 14.99
N VAL A 111 -13.88 -11.73 14.50
CA VAL A 111 -12.51 -11.82 15.03
C VAL A 111 -11.83 -10.45 14.97
N GLY A 112 -12.00 -9.71 13.87
CA GLY A 112 -11.37 -8.41 13.70
C GLY A 112 -11.85 -7.35 14.68
N VAL A 113 -13.15 -7.25 14.87
CA VAL A 113 -13.71 -6.30 15.85
C VAL A 113 -13.28 -6.66 17.27
N LEU A 114 -13.25 -7.98 17.61
CA LEU A 114 -12.79 -8.44 18.92
C LEU A 114 -11.29 -8.11 19.13
N ALA A 115 -10.45 -8.39 18.14
CA ALA A 115 -9.03 -8.11 18.21
C ALA A 115 -8.75 -6.61 18.35
N ALA A 116 -9.45 -5.76 17.57
CA ALA A 116 -9.32 -4.30 17.67
C ALA A 116 -9.69 -3.81 19.07
N HIS A 117 -10.79 -4.31 19.66
CA HIS A 117 -11.24 -3.96 20.99
C HIS A 117 -10.19 -4.28 22.07
N PHE A 118 -9.66 -5.51 22.09
CA PHE A 118 -8.70 -5.92 23.11
C PHE A 118 -7.29 -5.36 22.90
N ARG A 119 -6.89 -5.10 21.67
CA ARG A 119 -5.64 -4.36 21.38
C ARG A 119 -5.68 -2.93 21.92
N ALA A 120 -6.79 -2.25 21.77
CA ALA A 120 -6.99 -0.92 22.38
C ALA A 120 -6.88 -0.93 23.91
N GLN A 121 -7.10 -2.09 24.54
CA GLN A 121 -6.90 -2.32 25.97
C GLN A 121 -5.48 -2.82 26.34
N GLY A 122 -4.55 -2.87 25.37
CA GLY A 122 -3.16 -3.26 25.57
C GLY A 122 -2.91 -4.77 25.56
N CYS A 123 -3.86 -5.61 25.11
CA CYS A 123 -3.66 -7.04 24.99
C CYS A 123 -2.78 -7.36 23.76
N ASP A 124 -1.77 -8.20 23.95
CA ASP A 124 -0.82 -8.64 22.91
C ASP A 124 -0.74 -10.16 22.76
N LEU A 125 -1.51 -10.90 23.55
CA LEU A 125 -1.62 -12.36 23.49
C LEU A 125 -3.09 -12.78 23.58
N ALA A 126 -3.54 -13.67 22.70
CA ALA A 126 -4.83 -14.34 22.81
C ALA A 126 -4.64 -15.82 23.20
N VAL A 127 -5.45 -16.33 24.11
CA VAL A 127 -5.49 -17.73 24.50
C VAL A 127 -6.88 -18.32 24.21
N VAL A 128 -6.93 -19.60 23.86
CA VAL A 128 -8.18 -20.31 23.57
C VAL A 128 -8.09 -21.77 23.98
N SER A 129 -9.19 -22.34 24.48
CA SER A 129 -9.38 -23.80 24.57
C SER A 129 -9.98 -24.29 23.26
N GLY A 130 -9.14 -24.66 22.29
CA GLY A 130 -9.56 -25.11 20.97
C GLY A 130 -10.16 -26.53 21.03
N THR A 131 -11.39 -26.73 20.56
CA THR A 131 -11.93 -28.08 20.43
C THR A 131 -11.13 -28.89 19.42
N VAL A 132 -10.88 -30.16 19.68
CA VAL A 132 -10.09 -31.04 18.80
C VAL A 132 -10.65 -31.06 17.38
N ARG A 133 -11.97 -30.97 17.20
CA ARG A 133 -12.64 -30.91 15.90
C ARG A 133 -12.29 -29.66 15.07
N GLN A 134 -11.89 -28.55 15.71
CA GLN A 134 -11.63 -27.27 15.03
C GLN A 134 -10.16 -26.85 15.05
N LEU A 135 -9.24 -27.73 15.42
CA LEU A 135 -7.79 -27.43 15.46
C LEU A 135 -7.26 -26.91 14.13
N GLY A 136 -7.76 -27.42 13.00
CA GLY A 136 -7.40 -26.91 11.67
C GLY A 136 -7.72 -25.44 11.49
N LEU A 137 -8.89 -24.99 11.97
CA LEU A 137 -9.30 -23.59 11.91
C LEU A 137 -8.38 -22.71 12.76
N TYR A 138 -8.12 -23.08 14.01
CA TYR A 138 -7.24 -22.31 14.90
C TYR A 138 -5.80 -22.22 14.37
N ARG A 139 -5.25 -23.33 13.86
CA ARG A 139 -3.92 -23.33 13.22
C ARG A 139 -3.86 -22.45 11.97
N HIS A 140 -4.95 -22.44 11.19
CA HIS A 140 -5.05 -21.56 10.02
C HIS A 140 -5.04 -20.08 10.41
N LEU A 141 -5.63 -19.72 11.54
CA LEU A 141 -5.60 -18.38 12.12
C LEU A 141 -4.25 -18.00 12.75
N GLY A 142 -3.34 -18.94 12.89
CA GLY A 142 -2.02 -18.73 13.48
C GLY A 142 -1.89 -19.16 14.94
N PHE A 143 -2.95 -19.70 15.55
CA PHE A 143 -2.84 -20.22 16.91
C PHE A 143 -1.86 -21.38 16.97
N ARG A 144 -1.01 -21.37 18.00
CA ARG A 144 -0.03 -22.41 18.30
C ARG A 144 -0.51 -23.23 19.49
N SER A 145 -0.46 -24.57 19.35
CA SER A 145 -0.78 -25.50 20.45
C SER A 145 0.29 -25.46 21.52
N PHE A 146 -0.11 -25.59 22.78
CA PHE A 146 0.80 -25.73 23.92
C PHE A 146 0.18 -26.64 25.00
N GLY A 147 0.99 -27.18 25.85
CA GLY A 147 0.55 -28.08 26.94
C GLY A 147 -0.18 -29.34 26.49
N PRO A 148 -0.63 -30.16 27.41
CA PRO A 148 -1.39 -31.38 27.12
C PRO A 148 -2.84 -31.07 26.69
N LEU A 149 -3.50 -32.05 26.09
CA LEU A 149 -4.95 -32.04 25.91
C LEU A 149 -5.63 -32.01 27.29
N THR A 150 -6.67 -31.18 27.40
CA THR A 150 -7.45 -31.00 28.64
C THR A 150 -8.90 -31.45 28.43
N GLY A 151 -9.60 -31.84 29.51
CA GLY A 151 -10.96 -32.35 29.46
C GLY A 151 -11.05 -33.87 29.27
N HIS A 152 -12.28 -34.40 29.21
CA HIS A 152 -12.55 -35.84 29.08
C HIS A 152 -13.23 -36.12 27.73
N VAL A 153 -13.06 -37.35 27.22
CA VAL A 153 -13.80 -37.82 26.04
C VAL A 153 -15.29 -37.80 26.32
N PRO A 154 -16.16 -37.23 25.45
CA PRO A 154 -15.88 -36.74 24.09
C PRO A 154 -15.50 -35.25 23.97
N ALA A 155 -15.35 -34.51 25.05
CA ALA A 155 -15.12 -33.06 25.05
C ALA A 155 -13.66 -32.71 25.41
N GLN A 156 -12.71 -33.10 24.55
CA GLN A 156 -11.30 -32.72 24.70
C GLN A 156 -10.99 -31.39 24.02
N PHE A 157 -10.09 -30.63 24.68
CA PHE A 157 -9.64 -29.31 24.22
C PHE A 157 -8.13 -29.26 24.17
N GLN A 158 -7.59 -28.63 23.15
CA GLN A 158 -6.19 -28.27 23.03
C GLN A 158 -6.00 -26.82 23.46
N PRO A 159 -5.21 -26.52 24.49
CA PRO A 159 -4.78 -25.17 24.80
C PRO A 159 -3.98 -24.60 23.63
N MET A 160 -4.31 -23.38 23.21
CA MET A 160 -3.62 -22.70 22.11
C MET A 160 -3.48 -21.21 22.42
N PHE A 161 -2.39 -20.60 21.93
CA PHE A 161 -2.20 -19.16 22.00
C PHE A 161 -1.94 -18.56 20.61
N LEU A 162 -2.16 -17.26 20.48
CA LEU A 162 -1.91 -16.45 19.30
C LEU A 162 -1.24 -15.15 19.74
N THR A 163 -0.02 -14.90 19.26
CA THR A 163 0.66 -13.62 19.49
C THR A 163 0.12 -12.54 18.56
N LEU A 164 0.35 -11.28 18.89
CA LEU A 164 -0.02 -10.15 18.02
C LEU A 164 0.66 -10.26 16.65
N ASP A 165 1.91 -10.71 16.60
CA ASP A 165 2.64 -10.89 15.33
C ASP A 165 2.02 -12.00 14.47
N ASP A 166 1.73 -13.17 15.06
CA ASP A 166 1.05 -14.25 14.34
C ASP A 166 -0.36 -13.84 13.87
N TYR A 167 -1.09 -13.05 14.68
CA TYR A 167 -2.37 -12.49 14.32
C TYR A 167 -2.26 -11.56 13.11
N ALA A 168 -1.32 -10.61 13.14
CA ALA A 168 -1.10 -9.67 12.05
C ALA A 168 -0.81 -10.37 10.71
N VAL A 169 -0.06 -11.49 10.79
CA VAL A 169 0.33 -12.25 9.60
C VAL A 169 -0.79 -13.11 9.03
N ARG A 170 -1.61 -13.73 9.87
CA ARG A 170 -2.54 -14.81 9.44
C ARG A 170 -4.01 -14.45 9.57
N ALA A 171 -4.39 -13.76 10.63
CA ALA A 171 -5.79 -13.45 10.90
C ALA A 171 -6.19 -12.07 10.38
N ALA A 172 -5.37 -11.04 10.60
CA ALA A 172 -5.70 -9.68 10.16
C ALA A 172 -5.93 -9.54 8.64
N PRO A 173 -5.15 -10.20 7.76
CA PRO A 173 -5.42 -10.15 6.31
C PRO A 173 -6.79 -10.70 5.90
N LEU A 174 -7.34 -11.67 6.63
CA LEU A 174 -8.67 -12.21 6.35
C LEU A 174 -9.78 -11.17 6.56
N GLU A 175 -9.57 -10.24 7.47
CA GLU A 175 -10.52 -9.15 7.75
C GLU A 175 -10.53 -8.11 6.63
N LEU A 176 -9.36 -7.81 6.05
CA LEU A 176 -9.24 -6.91 4.90
C LEU A 176 -9.99 -7.48 3.68
N LEU A 177 -9.90 -8.80 3.45
CA LEU A 177 -10.60 -9.49 2.37
C LEU A 177 -12.12 -9.61 2.62
N GLY A 178 -12.56 -9.59 3.87
CA GLY A 178 -13.98 -9.76 4.23
C GLY A 178 -14.86 -8.50 4.12
N GLY A 179 -14.26 -7.31 3.94
CA GLY A 179 -15.01 -6.04 3.99
C GLY A 179 -14.71 -5.00 2.93
N ARG A 180 -13.54 -5.05 2.31
CA ARG A 180 -13.10 -4.17 1.22
C ARG A 180 -12.25 -4.99 0.26
N GLY A 181 -12.14 -4.55 -1.00
CA GLY A 181 -11.16 -5.08 -1.95
C GLY A 181 -9.72 -4.98 -1.40
N ALA A 182 -8.76 -5.60 -2.09
CA ALA A 182 -7.37 -5.53 -1.68
C ALA A 182 -6.89 -4.07 -1.64
N THR A 183 -6.13 -3.70 -0.60
CA THR A 183 -5.50 -2.38 -0.48
C THR A 183 -4.44 -2.22 -1.57
N SER A 184 -4.66 -1.27 -2.48
CA SER A 184 -3.73 -0.97 -3.57
C SER A 184 -2.65 -0.01 -3.09
N LEU A 185 -1.39 -0.41 -3.26
CA LEU A 185 -0.18 0.35 -2.91
C LEU A 185 0.71 0.51 -4.15
N LEU A 186 0.09 0.70 -5.31
CA LEU A 186 0.74 0.81 -6.61
C LEU A 186 1.07 2.28 -6.95
N PRO A 187 2.17 2.54 -7.69
CA PRO A 187 2.53 3.90 -8.09
C PRO A 187 1.58 4.49 -9.15
N GLU A 188 1.03 3.65 -10.02
CA GLU A 188 0.32 4.06 -11.23
C GLU A 188 -1.20 3.86 -11.17
N THR A 189 -1.67 2.97 -10.30
CA THR A 189 -3.09 2.63 -10.20
C THR A 189 -3.60 3.05 -8.84
N VAL A 190 -4.30 4.18 -8.81
CA VAL A 190 -4.97 4.67 -7.61
C VAL A 190 -6.44 4.30 -7.70
N GLU A 191 -7.02 3.77 -6.64
CA GLU A 191 -8.46 3.70 -6.51
C GLU A 191 -8.98 5.12 -6.20
N PRO A 192 -9.63 5.81 -7.16
CA PRO A 192 -10.06 7.19 -6.95
C PRO A 192 -11.12 7.26 -5.86
N ARG A 193 -11.13 8.35 -5.09
CA ARG A 193 -12.15 8.65 -4.09
C ARG A 193 -13.55 8.66 -4.71
N HIS A 194 -14.57 8.46 -3.87
CA HIS A 194 -15.96 8.38 -4.32
C HIS A 194 -16.37 9.60 -5.18
N GLU A 195 -16.01 10.81 -4.76
CA GLU A 195 -16.32 12.06 -5.45
C GLU A 195 -15.67 12.13 -6.83
N VAL A 196 -14.42 11.65 -6.95
CA VAL A 196 -13.69 11.58 -8.22
C VAL A 196 -14.36 10.59 -9.17
N ARG A 197 -14.75 9.41 -8.67
CA ARG A 197 -15.49 8.40 -9.47
C ARG A 197 -16.84 8.91 -9.93
N GLN A 198 -17.60 9.59 -9.07
CA GLN A 198 -18.89 10.17 -9.44
C GLN A 198 -18.74 11.26 -10.50
N SER A 199 -17.74 12.13 -10.37
CA SER A 199 -17.46 13.18 -11.34
C SER A 199 -17.04 12.61 -12.70
N PHE A 200 -16.28 11.52 -12.72
CA PHE A 200 -15.92 10.82 -13.96
C PHE A 200 -17.14 10.20 -14.65
N LEU A 201 -18.00 9.52 -13.91
CA LEU A 201 -19.17 8.82 -14.47
C LEU A 201 -20.27 9.78 -14.94
N ARG A 202 -20.38 10.96 -14.34
CA ARG A 202 -21.43 11.95 -14.61
C ARG A 202 -20.83 13.34 -14.73
N PRO A 203 -20.09 13.65 -15.78
CA PRO A 203 -19.57 15.00 -16.00
C PRO A 203 -20.75 15.98 -16.19
N ARG A 204 -20.64 17.16 -15.57
CA ARG A 204 -21.70 18.17 -15.58
C ARG A 204 -21.64 19.09 -16.78
N PHE A 205 -20.76 18.82 -17.74
CA PHE A 205 -20.52 19.64 -18.93
C PHE A 205 -20.11 18.77 -20.11
N THR A 206 -20.29 19.31 -21.31
CA THR A 206 -19.81 18.71 -22.56
C THR A 206 -18.61 19.49 -23.07
N SER A 207 -17.80 18.88 -23.93
CA SER A 207 -16.72 19.59 -24.64
C SER A 207 -17.24 20.84 -25.32
N ARG A 208 -16.47 21.93 -25.29
CA ARG A 208 -16.83 23.24 -25.90
C ARG A 208 -17.99 23.98 -25.23
N SER A 209 -18.52 23.52 -24.10
CA SER A 209 -19.54 24.27 -23.35
C SER A 209 -18.88 25.29 -22.41
N ALA A 210 -19.62 26.33 -22.03
CA ALA A 210 -19.18 27.29 -21.02
C ALA A 210 -18.81 26.60 -19.70
N GLY A 211 -19.53 25.51 -19.32
CA GLY A 211 -19.21 24.70 -18.16
C GLY A 211 -17.84 24.02 -18.27
N PHE A 212 -17.44 23.57 -19.45
CA PHE A 212 -16.11 23.02 -19.70
C PHE A 212 -15.02 24.07 -19.51
N THR A 213 -15.19 25.27 -20.08
CA THR A 213 -14.22 26.36 -19.91
C THR A 213 -14.07 26.76 -18.45
N ILE A 214 -15.18 26.88 -17.71
CA ILE A 214 -15.14 27.15 -16.26
C ILE A 214 -14.40 26.05 -15.50
N ALA A 215 -14.65 24.77 -15.78
CA ALA A 215 -13.97 23.65 -15.14
C ALA A 215 -12.47 23.64 -15.46
N MET A 216 -12.09 23.91 -16.71
CA MET A 216 -10.70 24.03 -17.13
C MET A 216 -9.97 25.16 -16.39
N THR A 217 -10.57 26.34 -16.31
CA THR A 217 -10.01 27.48 -15.57
C THR A 217 -9.78 27.11 -14.10
N ARG A 218 -10.79 26.49 -13.44
CA ARG A 218 -10.65 26.04 -12.05
C ARG A 218 -9.54 25.00 -11.87
N VAL A 219 -9.40 24.05 -12.78
CA VAL A 219 -8.34 23.04 -12.75
C VAL A 219 -6.98 23.73 -12.87
N ARG A 220 -6.81 24.64 -13.84
CA ARG A 220 -5.57 25.39 -14.02
C ARG A 220 -5.22 26.25 -12.81
N ASP A 221 -6.18 26.97 -12.24
CA ASP A 221 -5.98 27.80 -11.04
C ASP A 221 -5.56 26.96 -9.83
N ARG A 222 -6.19 25.79 -9.62
CA ARG A 222 -5.80 24.87 -8.55
C ARG A 222 -4.40 24.31 -8.74
N LEU A 223 -4.04 23.94 -9.97
CA LEU A 223 -2.69 23.47 -10.30
C LEU A 223 -1.65 24.57 -10.10
N ARG A 224 -1.96 25.81 -10.54
CA ARG A 224 -1.10 26.98 -10.31
C ARG A 224 -0.86 27.22 -8.82
N GLY A 225 -1.91 27.19 -8.02
CA GLY A 225 -1.81 27.34 -6.56
C GLY A 225 -1.09 26.15 -5.89
N LEU A 226 -1.32 24.91 -6.34
CA LEU A 226 -0.71 23.71 -5.77
C LEU A 226 0.79 23.66 -6.01
N PHE A 227 1.26 24.11 -7.18
CA PHE A 227 2.66 24.02 -7.62
C PHE A 227 3.40 25.37 -7.61
N ASN A 228 2.74 26.47 -7.21
CA ASN A 228 3.31 27.81 -7.17
C ASN A 228 3.89 28.26 -8.53
N VAL A 229 3.10 28.14 -9.60
CA VAL A 229 3.51 28.47 -10.96
C VAL A 229 2.57 29.48 -11.62
N PRO A 230 3.07 30.32 -12.55
CA PRO A 230 2.23 31.28 -13.29
C PRO A 230 1.22 30.60 -14.22
N GLU A 231 1.59 29.46 -14.81
CA GLU A 231 0.78 28.78 -15.80
C GLU A 231 0.83 27.27 -15.66
N ALA A 232 -0.32 26.61 -15.86
CA ALA A 232 -0.46 25.16 -15.92
C ALA A 232 -1.27 24.77 -17.16
N LEU A 233 -0.68 23.94 -18.00
CA LEU A 233 -1.27 23.42 -19.23
C LEU A 233 -1.74 21.98 -18.99
N VAL A 234 -2.90 21.63 -19.53
CA VAL A 234 -3.48 20.28 -19.42
C VAL A 234 -3.63 19.72 -20.83
N MET A 235 -3.13 18.52 -21.03
CA MET A 235 -3.11 17.82 -22.32
C MET A 235 -3.70 16.42 -22.16
N CYS A 236 -4.31 15.88 -23.20
CA CYS A 236 -4.69 14.46 -23.20
C CYS A 236 -3.45 13.61 -23.46
N GLY A 237 -3.01 12.81 -22.47
CA GLY A 237 -1.82 11.99 -22.63
C GLY A 237 -1.24 11.45 -21.34
N SER A 238 -0.06 10.84 -21.47
CA SER A 238 0.73 10.23 -20.40
C SER A 238 1.88 11.13 -19.95
N GLU A 239 2.63 10.67 -18.93
CA GLU A 239 3.89 11.27 -18.50
C GLU A 239 4.93 11.36 -19.64
N ALA A 240 5.00 10.30 -20.46
CA ALA A 240 5.89 10.30 -21.62
C ALA A 240 5.55 11.42 -22.60
N LEU A 241 4.25 11.66 -22.85
CA LEU A 241 3.83 12.77 -23.70
C LEU A 241 4.19 14.14 -23.11
N ALA A 242 4.07 14.31 -21.78
CA ALA A 242 4.48 15.54 -21.12
C ALA A 242 5.98 15.81 -21.28
N ASN A 243 6.79 14.77 -21.09
CA ASN A 243 8.25 14.86 -21.24
C ASN A 243 8.64 15.06 -22.72
N ASP A 244 7.97 14.41 -23.67
CA ASP A 244 8.17 14.67 -25.10
C ASP A 244 7.82 16.10 -25.49
N ALA A 245 6.74 16.67 -24.95
CA ALA A 245 6.37 18.05 -25.21
C ALA A 245 7.44 19.04 -24.67
N ILE A 246 8.01 18.77 -23.48
CA ILE A 246 9.15 19.55 -22.96
C ILE A 246 10.36 19.41 -23.88
N ALA A 247 10.74 18.20 -24.26
CA ALA A 247 11.86 17.96 -25.16
C ALA A 247 11.66 18.64 -26.53
N ALA A 248 10.42 18.64 -27.04
CA ALA A 248 10.03 19.34 -28.27
C ALA A 248 10.26 20.85 -28.17
N GLN A 249 9.89 21.47 -27.03
CA GLN A 249 10.18 22.91 -26.82
C GLN A 249 11.68 23.15 -26.76
N LEU A 250 12.44 22.35 -26.02
CA LEU A 250 13.89 22.49 -25.93
C LEU A 250 14.59 22.30 -27.29
N SER A 251 14.04 21.46 -28.18
CA SER A 251 14.60 21.24 -29.51
C SER A 251 14.53 22.44 -30.46
N THR A 252 13.63 23.38 -30.17
CA THR A 252 13.52 24.64 -30.94
C THR A 252 14.60 25.66 -30.57
N GLU A 253 15.36 25.37 -29.51
CA GLU A 253 16.42 26.23 -29.01
C GLU A 253 17.78 25.58 -29.24
N ASN A 254 18.70 26.31 -29.80
CA ASN A 254 20.07 25.82 -30.00
C ASN A 254 20.90 25.99 -28.72
N ARG A 255 20.52 25.28 -27.64
CA ARG A 255 21.17 25.36 -26.31
C ARG A 255 21.57 23.99 -25.82
N TYR A 256 22.75 23.89 -25.20
CA TYR A 256 23.28 22.65 -24.64
C TYR A 256 22.78 22.43 -23.22
N GLY A 257 22.48 21.21 -22.85
CA GLY A 257 21.84 20.86 -21.57
C GLY A 257 22.65 19.96 -20.66
N LEU A 258 22.12 19.80 -19.45
CA LEU A 258 22.59 18.80 -18.47
C LEU A 258 21.40 18.01 -17.94
N ILE A 259 21.46 16.67 -18.01
CA ILE A 259 20.45 15.80 -17.44
C ILE A 259 21.00 15.12 -16.19
N LEU A 260 20.21 15.12 -15.10
CA LEU A 260 20.55 14.44 -13.85
C LEU A 260 19.80 13.11 -13.78
N ALA A 261 20.52 11.97 -13.84
CA ALA A 261 19.94 10.63 -13.89
C ALA A 261 20.50 9.73 -12.78
N ASN A 262 19.68 9.37 -11.79
CA ASN A 262 20.02 8.46 -10.69
C ASN A 262 18.99 7.34 -10.49
N GLY A 263 18.22 7.04 -11.55
CA GLY A 263 17.24 5.96 -11.59
C GLY A 263 16.54 5.84 -12.92
N GLU A 264 15.46 5.06 -12.96
CA GLU A 264 14.68 4.77 -14.16
C GLU A 264 14.08 6.02 -14.79
N SER A 265 13.48 6.90 -13.96
CA SER A 265 12.85 8.11 -14.48
C SER A 265 13.87 9.06 -15.10
N GLY A 266 15.05 9.23 -14.48
CA GLY A 266 16.14 10.02 -15.06
C GLY A 266 16.69 9.41 -16.37
N ASP A 267 16.76 8.08 -16.46
CA ASP A 267 17.13 7.40 -17.70
C ASP A 267 16.08 7.60 -18.81
N CYS A 268 14.78 7.67 -18.47
CA CYS A 268 13.73 8.05 -19.41
C CYS A 268 13.90 9.48 -19.93
N LEU A 269 14.29 10.46 -19.09
CA LEU A 269 14.57 11.82 -19.55
C LEU A 269 15.72 11.83 -20.59
N VAL A 270 16.76 11.05 -20.35
CA VAL A 270 17.87 10.89 -21.31
C VAL A 270 17.37 10.34 -22.65
N GLU A 271 16.47 9.38 -22.62
CA GLU A 271 15.89 8.80 -23.85
C GLU A 271 15.01 9.81 -24.60
N HIS A 272 14.15 10.58 -23.90
CA HIS A 272 13.39 11.67 -24.51
C HIS A 272 14.31 12.69 -25.19
N ALA A 273 15.35 13.17 -24.49
CA ALA A 273 16.29 14.14 -25.04
C ALA A 273 17.03 13.60 -26.28
N ARG A 274 17.43 12.33 -26.28
CA ARG A 274 18.07 11.70 -27.44
C ARG A 274 17.14 11.61 -28.65
N ARG A 275 15.89 11.23 -28.46
CA ARG A 275 14.89 11.13 -29.54
C ARG A 275 14.61 12.47 -30.21
N TRP A 276 14.72 13.54 -29.43
CA TRP A 276 14.56 14.91 -29.92
C TRP A 276 15.89 15.55 -30.38
N ASN A 277 16.99 14.76 -30.48
CA ASN A 277 18.31 15.21 -30.90
C ASN A 277 18.83 16.41 -30.12
N LEU A 278 18.50 16.51 -28.81
CA LEU A 278 19.04 17.57 -27.96
C LEU A 278 20.54 17.36 -27.71
N GLY A 279 21.31 18.44 -27.65
CA GLY A 279 22.71 18.40 -27.19
C GLY A 279 22.76 18.49 -25.67
N PHE A 280 23.37 17.51 -25.00
CA PHE A 280 23.44 17.49 -23.53
C PHE A 280 24.53 16.57 -22.97
N ASP A 281 24.99 16.87 -21.76
CA ASP A 281 25.73 15.97 -20.89
C ASP A 281 24.79 15.27 -19.91
N VAL A 282 25.23 14.14 -19.32
CA VAL A 282 24.50 13.41 -18.28
C VAL A 282 25.37 13.27 -17.04
N LEU A 283 24.90 13.78 -15.90
CA LEU A 283 25.43 13.41 -14.59
C LEU A 283 24.69 12.18 -14.08
N ARG A 284 25.40 11.06 -13.94
CA ARG A 284 24.83 9.79 -13.45
C ARG A 284 25.26 9.47 -12.04
N ARG A 285 24.33 8.91 -11.29
CA ARG A 285 24.56 8.30 -9.98
C ARG A 285 23.97 6.89 -9.95
N ASP A 286 24.49 6.07 -9.05
CA ASP A 286 23.93 4.75 -8.81
C ASP A 286 22.49 4.86 -8.32
N TRP A 287 21.66 3.94 -8.74
CA TRP A 287 20.28 3.87 -8.34
C TRP A 287 20.13 3.70 -6.83
N GLY A 288 19.32 4.54 -6.21
CA GLY A 288 19.14 4.59 -4.77
C GLY A 288 20.01 5.64 -4.05
N GLN A 289 20.90 6.33 -4.78
CA GLN A 289 21.72 7.42 -4.27
C GLN A 289 21.19 8.77 -4.76
N ALA A 290 21.13 9.76 -3.87
CA ALA A 290 20.90 11.15 -4.25
C ALA A 290 22.19 11.79 -4.78
N PHE A 291 22.05 12.87 -5.55
CA PHE A 291 23.20 13.65 -6.01
C PHE A 291 23.90 14.36 -4.85
N ASP A 292 25.23 14.34 -4.86
CA ASP A 292 26.05 15.13 -3.96
C ASP A 292 26.15 16.58 -4.46
N ARG A 293 26.12 17.57 -3.53
CA ARG A 293 26.15 18.98 -3.90
C ARG A 293 27.44 19.38 -4.63
N ARG A 294 28.58 18.88 -4.17
CA ARG A 294 29.86 19.16 -4.81
C ARG A 294 29.97 18.59 -6.22
N GLU A 295 29.40 17.39 -6.43
CA GLU A 295 29.37 16.83 -7.77
C GLU A 295 28.45 17.62 -8.71
N LEU A 296 27.33 18.13 -8.21
CA LEU A 296 26.47 19.03 -8.96
C LEU A 296 27.21 20.29 -9.36
N GLU A 297 27.92 20.96 -8.40
CA GLU A 297 28.73 22.16 -8.68
C GLU A 297 29.78 21.88 -9.76
N ILE A 298 30.51 20.78 -9.68
CA ILE A 298 31.51 20.37 -10.69
C ILE A 298 30.86 20.13 -12.06
N ALA A 299 29.73 19.43 -12.09
CA ALA A 299 29.02 19.14 -13.34
C ALA A 299 28.50 20.42 -14.02
N PHE A 300 27.96 21.37 -13.25
CA PHE A 300 27.50 22.66 -13.75
C PHE A 300 28.64 23.53 -14.28
N ALA A 301 29.77 23.57 -13.55
CA ALA A 301 30.95 24.31 -13.97
C ALA A 301 31.55 23.78 -15.29
N ARG A 302 31.53 22.46 -15.46
CA ARG A 302 32.03 21.77 -16.65
C ARG A 302 31.09 21.92 -17.85
N ALA A 303 29.81 21.62 -17.68
CA ALA A 303 28.83 21.58 -18.76
C ALA A 303 28.38 22.98 -19.19
N ARG A 304 28.37 23.96 -18.26
CA ARG A 304 27.81 25.32 -18.48
C ARG A 304 26.45 25.24 -19.19
N PRO A 305 25.50 24.53 -18.62
CA PRO A 305 24.28 24.20 -19.34
C PRO A 305 23.42 25.43 -19.60
N GLY A 306 22.75 25.46 -20.75
CA GLY A 306 21.69 26.41 -21.04
C GLY A 306 20.34 25.95 -20.45
N TRP A 307 20.18 24.65 -20.25
CA TRP A 307 19.04 24.07 -19.55
C TRP A 307 19.49 22.84 -18.74
N VAL A 308 18.76 22.54 -17.66
CA VAL A 308 18.97 21.37 -16.81
C VAL A 308 17.65 20.61 -16.70
N TRP A 309 17.68 19.28 -16.81
CA TRP A 309 16.51 18.44 -16.66
C TRP A 309 16.72 17.39 -15.59
N MET A 310 15.80 17.33 -14.60
CA MET A 310 15.91 16.44 -13.47
C MET A 310 14.56 15.85 -13.05
N VAL A 311 14.61 14.78 -12.29
CA VAL A 311 13.46 14.16 -11.62
C VAL A 311 13.46 14.56 -10.15
N VAL A 312 12.31 14.99 -9.60
CA VAL A 312 12.20 15.26 -8.15
C VAL A 312 12.22 13.96 -7.35
N CYS A 313 11.47 12.97 -7.79
CA CYS A 313 11.41 11.65 -7.15
C CYS A 313 11.66 10.54 -8.16
N GLU A 314 12.73 9.80 -7.96
CA GLU A 314 12.95 8.56 -8.69
C GLU A 314 11.98 7.48 -8.21
N VAL A 315 10.99 7.20 -9.05
CA VAL A 315 9.89 6.27 -8.74
C VAL A 315 10.41 4.88 -8.37
N ALA A 316 11.37 4.35 -9.14
CA ALA A 316 11.89 3.00 -8.93
C ALA A 316 12.63 2.81 -7.59
N THR A 317 13.20 3.86 -7.01
CA THR A 317 14.02 3.79 -5.80
C THR A 317 13.39 4.47 -4.59
N GLY A 318 12.46 5.41 -4.81
CA GLY A 318 11.89 6.28 -3.78
C GLY A 318 12.86 7.41 -3.34
N VAL A 319 13.93 7.68 -4.10
CA VAL A 319 14.89 8.74 -3.80
C VAL A 319 14.31 10.08 -4.23
N ARG A 320 14.36 11.07 -3.33
CA ARG A 320 14.11 12.46 -3.62
C ARG A 320 15.41 13.20 -3.90
N ASN A 321 15.49 13.90 -5.02
CA ASN A 321 16.58 14.77 -5.38
C ASN A 321 16.37 16.18 -4.83
N ASP A 322 17.45 16.90 -4.54
CA ASP A 322 17.45 18.26 -3.99
C ASP A 322 17.20 19.30 -5.12
N ASP A 323 15.94 19.42 -5.52
CA ASP A 323 15.48 20.34 -6.56
C ASP A 323 15.74 21.81 -6.19
N TRP A 324 15.71 22.14 -4.89
CA TRP A 324 16.04 23.48 -4.41
C TRP A 324 17.51 23.85 -4.67
N PHE A 325 18.44 22.95 -4.40
CA PHE A 325 19.87 23.22 -4.66
C PHE A 325 20.17 23.30 -6.15
N VAL A 326 19.57 22.42 -6.97
CA VAL A 326 19.71 22.46 -8.43
C VAL A 326 19.17 23.78 -9.00
N ARG A 327 18.02 24.26 -8.51
CA ARG A 327 17.45 25.55 -8.88
C ARG A 327 18.44 26.71 -8.65
N ARG A 328 19.03 26.74 -7.47
CA ARG A 328 20.06 27.77 -7.15
C ARG A 328 21.25 27.73 -8.11
N LEU A 329 21.71 26.53 -8.48
CA LEU A 329 22.78 26.40 -9.47
C LEU A 329 22.33 26.88 -10.85
N CYS A 330 21.12 26.59 -11.28
CA CYS A 330 20.55 27.11 -12.52
C CYS A 330 20.51 28.64 -12.54
N GLU A 331 20.04 29.26 -11.45
CA GLU A 331 20.01 30.73 -11.29
C GLU A 331 21.39 31.34 -11.42
N GLN A 332 22.41 30.73 -10.82
CA GLN A 332 23.79 31.22 -10.86
C GLN A 332 24.40 31.20 -12.26
N VAL A 333 24.07 30.23 -13.09
CA VAL A 333 24.62 30.08 -14.45
C VAL A 333 23.67 30.58 -15.55
N GLY A 334 22.47 31.02 -15.20
CA GLY A 334 21.46 31.46 -16.16
C GLY A 334 20.84 30.30 -16.97
N ALA A 335 20.82 29.10 -16.41
CA ALA A 335 20.21 27.91 -17.03
C ALA A 335 18.70 27.83 -16.75
N ASP A 336 17.92 27.37 -17.73
CA ASP A 336 16.52 27.01 -17.52
C ASP A 336 16.40 25.65 -16.79
N LEU A 337 15.59 25.59 -15.75
CA LEU A 337 15.32 24.35 -15.02
C LEU A 337 14.08 23.65 -15.57
N CYS A 338 14.22 22.39 -15.99
CA CYS A 338 13.14 21.47 -16.35
C CYS A 338 13.04 20.37 -15.31
N ILE A 339 11.81 20.04 -14.87
CA ILE A 339 11.54 19.12 -13.76
C ILE A 339 10.53 18.08 -14.18
N ASP A 340 10.82 16.80 -13.93
CA ASP A 340 9.80 15.76 -13.83
C ASP A 340 9.36 15.61 -12.37
N ALA A 341 8.14 16.02 -12.09
CA ALA A 341 7.54 15.98 -10.76
C ALA A 341 6.53 14.84 -10.58
N ALA A 342 6.31 13.99 -11.59
CA ALA A 342 5.25 12.99 -11.58
C ALA A 342 5.35 11.97 -10.42
N GLY A 343 6.55 11.65 -9.97
CA GLY A 343 6.78 10.76 -8.83
C GLY A 343 6.61 11.41 -7.45
N ALA A 344 6.54 12.76 -7.37
CA ALA A 344 6.46 13.51 -6.11
C ALA A 344 5.14 14.26 -5.94
N ALA A 345 4.58 14.78 -7.05
CA ALA A 345 3.37 15.61 -7.06
C ALA A 345 2.18 14.85 -6.41
N GLY A 346 1.64 15.43 -5.34
CA GLY A 346 0.54 14.85 -4.56
C GLY A 346 0.96 14.00 -3.36
N LEU A 347 2.20 13.47 -3.31
CA LEU A 347 2.74 12.79 -2.12
C LEU A 347 3.27 13.78 -1.07
N GLN A 348 3.78 14.91 -1.52
CA GLN A 348 4.33 15.97 -0.69
C GLN A 348 4.16 17.34 -1.37
N PRO A 349 4.39 18.46 -0.66
CA PRO A 349 4.51 19.75 -1.31
C PRO A 349 5.66 19.74 -2.31
N VAL A 350 5.39 20.21 -3.53
CA VAL A 350 6.39 20.43 -4.58
C VAL A 350 6.24 21.86 -5.04
N ASP A 351 7.27 22.68 -4.82
CA ASP A 351 7.32 24.06 -5.31
C ASP A 351 8.05 24.08 -6.66
N LEU A 352 7.32 24.44 -7.72
CA LEU A 352 7.85 24.51 -9.08
C LEU A 352 8.11 25.95 -9.55
N ALA A 353 8.06 26.93 -8.63
CA ALA A 353 8.37 28.32 -8.96
C ALA A 353 9.75 28.44 -9.61
N GLY A 354 9.85 29.20 -10.71
CA GLY A 354 11.09 29.39 -11.46
C GLY A 354 11.54 28.20 -12.31
N ALA A 355 10.86 27.05 -12.28
CA ALA A 355 11.06 26.03 -13.30
C ALA A 355 10.48 26.51 -14.63
N ARG A 356 11.25 26.46 -15.70
CA ARG A 356 10.75 26.82 -17.03
C ARG A 356 9.68 25.87 -17.49
N PHE A 357 9.92 24.57 -17.32
CA PHE A 357 8.94 23.52 -17.57
C PHE A 357 8.96 22.50 -16.44
N ALA A 358 7.77 22.04 -16.05
CA ALA A 358 7.68 20.90 -15.15
C ALA A 358 6.52 19.99 -15.57
N SER A 359 6.79 18.69 -15.65
CA SER A 359 5.81 17.68 -16.03
C SER A 359 5.23 16.96 -14.81
N THR A 360 3.94 16.64 -14.87
CA THR A 360 3.26 15.69 -13.98
C THR A 360 2.04 15.10 -14.68
N VAL A 361 1.27 14.23 -13.99
CA VAL A 361 0.11 13.55 -14.54
C VAL A 361 -1.03 13.46 -13.54
N SER A 362 -2.27 13.34 -14.07
CA SER A 362 -3.48 13.26 -13.24
C SER A 362 -3.59 11.97 -12.41
N GLY A 363 -3.04 10.86 -12.90
CA GLY A 363 -3.35 9.50 -12.42
C GLY A 363 -2.45 8.93 -11.32
N LYS A 364 -1.34 9.57 -10.98
CA LYS A 364 -0.46 9.16 -9.87
C LYS A 364 -1.00 9.71 -8.55
N ALA A 365 -0.19 10.35 -7.75
CA ALA A 365 -0.58 10.83 -6.43
C ALA A 365 -1.50 12.06 -6.43
N LEU A 366 -1.79 12.68 -7.58
CA LEU A 366 -2.90 13.61 -7.74
C LEU A 366 -4.26 12.90 -7.61
N ALA A 367 -4.26 11.56 -7.63
CA ALA A 367 -5.39 10.70 -7.29
C ALA A 367 -6.65 10.88 -8.16
N SER A 368 -6.47 11.30 -9.42
CA SER A 368 -7.48 11.26 -10.47
C SER A 368 -7.29 10.04 -11.38
N TYR A 369 -8.14 9.91 -12.39
CA TYR A 369 -7.91 8.91 -13.44
C TYR A 369 -6.70 9.28 -14.29
N PRO A 370 -5.90 8.29 -14.77
CA PRO A 370 -4.84 8.54 -15.73
C PRO A 370 -5.40 8.99 -17.08
N GLY A 371 -4.59 9.70 -17.86
CA GLY A 371 -4.95 10.14 -19.19
C GLY A 371 -4.83 11.64 -19.44
N LEU A 372 -4.48 12.43 -18.41
CA LEU A 372 -4.11 13.83 -18.58
C LEU A 372 -2.65 14.04 -18.18
N ALA A 373 -1.88 14.59 -19.12
CA ALA A 373 -0.56 15.14 -18.91
C ALA A 373 -0.71 16.60 -18.47
N ILE A 374 0.12 17.04 -17.53
CA ILE A 374 0.11 18.37 -16.96
C ILE A 374 1.51 18.95 -17.09
N ILE A 375 1.61 20.13 -17.66
CA ILE A 375 2.87 20.88 -17.77
C ILE A 375 2.70 22.22 -17.09
N CYS A 376 3.50 22.47 -16.07
CA CYS A 376 3.63 23.74 -15.39
C CYS A 376 4.74 24.53 -16.05
N THR A 377 4.56 25.84 -16.24
CA THR A 377 5.54 26.72 -16.88
C THR A 377 5.69 28.03 -16.14
N ASP A 378 6.79 28.73 -16.39
CA ASP A 378 7.04 30.08 -15.92
C ASP A 378 6.34 31.17 -16.75
N GLY A 379 5.47 30.75 -17.69
CA GLY A 379 4.75 31.63 -18.62
C GLY A 379 5.48 31.98 -19.92
N ARG A 380 6.77 31.63 -20.03
CA ARG A 380 7.58 31.88 -21.24
C ARG A 380 7.38 30.76 -22.29
N VAL A 381 6.18 30.59 -22.78
CA VAL A 381 5.86 29.63 -23.83
C VAL A 381 5.69 30.35 -25.14
N ALA A 382 6.52 30.06 -26.14
CA ALA A 382 6.44 30.58 -27.47
C ALA A 382 5.87 29.51 -28.44
N PRO A 383 5.14 29.89 -29.49
CA PRO A 383 4.73 28.97 -30.55
C PRO A 383 5.95 28.27 -31.17
N ALA A 384 5.86 26.95 -31.32
CA ALA A 384 6.93 26.12 -31.84
C ALA A 384 6.53 25.46 -33.16
N GLY A 385 6.43 26.27 -34.23
CA GLY A 385 5.92 25.84 -35.55
C GLY A 385 6.70 24.69 -36.21
N ALA A 386 7.89 24.32 -35.69
CA ALA A 386 8.68 23.22 -36.17
C ALA A 386 8.31 21.87 -35.52
N VAL A 387 7.48 21.86 -34.48
CA VAL A 387 7.07 20.64 -33.76
C VAL A 387 5.62 20.28 -34.08
N PRO A 388 5.21 18.99 -33.93
CA PRO A 388 3.82 18.61 -34.07
C PRO A 388 2.90 19.43 -33.15
N ARG A 389 1.76 19.85 -33.65
CA ARG A 389 0.82 20.74 -32.96
C ARG A 389 0.42 20.22 -31.55
N CYS A 390 0.26 18.91 -31.38
CA CYS A 390 -0.08 18.31 -30.09
C CYS A 390 1.05 18.41 -29.04
N LEU A 391 2.27 18.68 -29.47
CA LEU A 391 3.45 18.89 -28.61
C LEU A 391 3.84 20.36 -28.49
N ASP A 392 3.27 21.25 -29.30
CA ASP A 392 3.46 22.68 -29.17
C ASP A 392 2.66 23.22 -27.97
N LEU A 393 3.36 23.56 -26.90
CA LEU A 393 2.77 24.01 -25.65
C LEU A 393 1.92 25.26 -25.80
N ALA A 394 2.24 26.16 -26.75
CA ALA A 394 1.45 27.33 -27.04
C ALA A 394 0.04 26.98 -27.54
N SER A 395 -0.11 25.85 -28.22
CA SER A 395 -1.43 25.37 -28.71
C SER A 395 -2.35 24.88 -27.57
N HIS A 396 -1.85 24.70 -26.36
CA HIS A 396 -2.62 24.30 -25.18
C HIS A 396 -2.98 25.44 -24.24
N ARG A 397 -2.64 26.68 -24.56
CA ARG A 397 -3.06 27.87 -23.83
C ARG A 397 -4.54 28.14 -24.01
N GLU A 398 -5.11 29.05 -23.19
CA GLU A 398 -6.55 29.37 -23.20
C GLU A 398 -7.05 29.84 -24.56
N ASP A 399 -6.19 30.54 -25.29
CA ASP A 399 -6.49 31.08 -26.62
C ASP A 399 -6.31 30.06 -27.76
N GLY A 400 -5.80 28.86 -27.41
CA GLY A 400 -5.56 27.78 -28.36
C GLY A 400 -6.86 27.20 -28.90
N SER A 401 -6.91 26.97 -30.21
CA SER A 401 -8.06 26.40 -30.90
C SER A 401 -8.55 25.11 -30.21
N ASN A 402 -9.88 24.97 -30.12
CA ASN A 402 -10.62 23.85 -29.52
C ASN A 402 -10.36 22.44 -30.13
N GLU A 403 -9.32 22.26 -30.94
CA GLU A 403 -9.07 21.02 -31.67
C GLU A 403 -8.34 19.93 -30.85
N LEU A 404 -7.65 20.31 -29.76
CA LEU A 404 -6.97 19.37 -28.85
C LEU A 404 -7.90 19.01 -27.69
N ALA A 405 -8.99 18.32 -28.00
CA ALA A 405 -10.08 18.06 -27.07
C ALA A 405 -9.65 17.20 -25.87
N ILE A 406 -9.85 17.73 -24.67
CA ILE A 406 -9.74 16.96 -23.43
C ILE A 406 -11.09 16.31 -23.14
N PRO A 407 -11.15 15.00 -22.81
CA PRO A 407 -12.38 14.32 -22.43
C PRO A 407 -13.01 14.95 -21.18
N PRO A 408 -14.30 15.36 -21.24
CA PRO A 408 -14.99 15.98 -20.10
C PRO A 408 -14.96 15.16 -18.82
N ASN A 409 -15.01 13.83 -18.94
CA ASN A 409 -14.95 12.90 -17.83
C ASN A 409 -13.61 13.00 -17.07
N LEU A 410 -12.49 13.05 -17.79
CA LEU A 410 -11.16 13.18 -17.19
C LEU A 410 -10.98 14.55 -16.54
N LEU A 411 -11.47 15.62 -17.17
CA LEU A 411 -11.40 16.98 -16.62
C LEU A 411 -12.22 17.08 -15.32
N ALA A 412 -13.46 16.58 -15.33
CA ALA A 412 -14.32 16.57 -14.15
C ALA A 412 -13.73 15.75 -12.99
N ALA A 413 -13.11 14.61 -13.30
CA ALA A 413 -12.41 13.79 -12.33
C ALA A 413 -11.19 14.50 -11.73
N LEU A 414 -10.40 15.19 -12.57
CA LEU A 414 -9.24 15.97 -12.11
C LEU A 414 -9.68 17.16 -11.25
N GLU A 415 -10.74 17.88 -11.64
CA GLU A 415 -11.31 18.97 -10.84
C GLU A 415 -11.69 18.48 -9.43
N ALA A 416 -12.37 17.33 -9.33
CA ALA A 416 -12.75 16.72 -8.06
C ALA A 416 -11.53 16.23 -7.26
N ALA A 417 -10.53 15.67 -7.92
CA ALA A 417 -9.30 15.20 -7.28
C ALA A 417 -8.51 16.35 -6.66
N LEU A 418 -8.44 17.49 -7.33
CA LEU A 418 -7.73 18.68 -6.84
C LEU A 418 -8.47 19.43 -5.71
N ALA A 419 -9.74 19.12 -5.44
CA ALA A 419 -10.58 19.79 -4.44
C ALA A 419 -10.45 19.16 -3.05
N ILE A 420 -9.22 18.99 -2.54
CA ILE A 420 -8.95 18.40 -1.22
C ILE A 420 -8.09 19.32 -0.34
N ASP A 421 -8.07 19.03 0.95
CA ASP A 421 -7.09 19.61 1.87
C ASP A 421 -5.71 18.94 1.68
N TRP A 422 -4.89 19.49 0.81
CA TRP A 422 -3.55 19.00 0.51
C TRP A 422 -2.62 18.97 1.73
N PRO A 423 -2.57 20.01 2.59
CA PRO A 423 -1.76 19.98 3.81
C PRO A 423 -2.09 18.80 4.73
N SER A 424 -3.36 18.51 4.95
CA SER A 424 -3.78 17.35 5.76
C SER A 424 -3.39 16.02 5.12
N ARG A 425 -3.57 15.89 3.79
CA ARG A 425 -3.13 14.71 3.05
C ARG A 425 -1.63 14.47 3.17
N TRP A 426 -0.81 15.50 2.97
CA TRP A 426 0.65 15.38 3.07
C TRP A 426 1.12 15.04 4.50
N ARG A 427 0.47 15.57 5.53
CA ARG A 427 0.74 15.18 6.93
C ARG A 427 0.44 13.71 7.17
N ALA A 428 -0.69 13.21 6.67
CA ALA A 428 -1.07 11.81 6.79
C ALA A 428 -0.09 10.87 6.07
N ILE A 429 0.27 11.18 4.82
CA ILE A 429 1.26 10.41 4.04
C ILE A 429 2.61 10.39 4.76
N ARG A 430 3.09 11.53 5.25
CA ARG A 430 4.38 11.61 5.96
C ARG A 430 4.38 10.83 7.27
N ALA A 431 3.27 10.82 8.00
CA ALA A 431 3.12 10.03 9.22
C ALA A 431 3.15 8.53 8.91
N ALA A 432 2.39 8.08 7.91
CA ALA A 432 2.35 6.71 7.46
C ALA A 432 3.71 6.23 6.91
N ASP A 433 4.39 7.04 6.10
CA ASP A 433 5.72 6.72 5.55
C ASP A 433 6.76 6.52 6.66
N ARG A 434 6.82 7.44 7.65
CA ARG A 434 7.73 7.30 8.79
C ARG A 434 7.47 6.03 9.59
N TYR A 435 6.21 5.73 9.86
CA TYR A 435 5.83 4.50 10.56
C TYR A 435 6.23 3.25 9.76
N LEU A 436 5.88 3.20 8.48
CA LEU A 436 6.23 2.05 7.62
C LEU A 436 7.73 1.83 7.54
N ARG A 437 8.54 2.88 7.32
CA ARG A 437 10.00 2.75 7.25
C ARG A 437 10.59 2.25 8.56
N ALA A 438 10.14 2.76 9.69
CA ALA A 438 10.59 2.30 11.00
C ALA A 438 10.26 0.82 11.25
N GLU A 439 9.02 0.42 10.99
CA GLU A 439 8.57 -0.96 11.21
C GLU A 439 9.19 -1.95 10.22
N LEU A 440 9.33 -1.58 8.95
CA LEU A 440 10.00 -2.43 7.95
C LEU A 440 11.45 -2.72 8.37
N ARG A 441 12.19 -1.71 8.85
CA ARG A 441 13.55 -1.91 9.37
C ARG A 441 13.58 -2.72 10.66
N ARG A 442 12.63 -2.49 11.57
CA ARG A 442 12.50 -3.30 12.80
C ARG A 442 12.29 -4.79 12.47
N HIS A 443 11.63 -5.08 11.37
CA HIS A 443 11.47 -6.44 10.84
C HIS A 443 12.65 -6.93 10.00
N GLY A 444 13.77 -6.19 9.92
CA GLY A 444 14.98 -6.58 9.20
C GLY A 444 14.90 -6.43 7.67
N LEU A 445 13.95 -5.65 7.16
CA LEU A 445 13.81 -5.40 5.72
C LEU A 445 14.65 -4.21 5.27
N SER A 446 15.36 -4.37 4.14
CA SER A 446 16.21 -3.35 3.55
C SER A 446 15.41 -2.39 2.69
N ILE A 447 15.50 -1.08 2.97
CA ILE A 447 14.87 -0.02 2.18
C ILE A 447 15.94 0.66 1.33
N VAL A 448 15.68 0.83 0.03
CA VAL A 448 16.64 1.33 -0.96
C VAL A 448 17.00 2.79 -0.68
N ALA A 449 16.01 3.69 -0.57
CA ALA A 449 16.27 5.09 -0.29
C ALA A 449 16.61 5.32 1.19
N ARG A 450 17.69 6.08 1.46
CA ARG A 450 18.03 6.57 2.80
C ARG A 450 16.98 7.57 3.28
N ASP A 451 16.67 7.61 4.58
CA ASP A 451 15.62 8.49 5.11
C ASP A 451 15.83 9.98 4.83
N CYS A 452 17.10 10.44 4.84
CA CYS A 452 17.45 11.83 4.53
C CYS A 452 17.20 12.22 3.05
N HIS A 453 17.07 11.23 2.17
CA HIS A 453 16.82 11.41 0.74
C HIS A 453 15.55 10.68 0.30
N ALA A 454 14.68 10.32 1.22
CA ALA A 454 13.47 9.59 0.89
C ALA A 454 12.33 10.52 0.47
N ASN A 455 11.64 10.17 -0.61
CA ASN A 455 10.38 10.81 -0.96
C ASN A 455 9.25 10.20 -0.10
N PRO A 456 8.51 11.01 0.68
CA PRO A 456 7.40 10.49 1.47
C PRO A 456 6.39 9.73 0.64
N GLY A 457 5.97 8.57 1.11
CA GLY A 457 4.97 7.74 0.45
C GLY A 457 5.47 6.90 -0.72
N ALA A 458 6.78 6.91 -1.01
CA ALA A 458 7.42 6.05 -2.01
C ALA A 458 8.50 5.19 -1.33
N ILE A 459 8.21 3.92 -1.11
CA ILE A 459 9.09 3.00 -0.38
C ILE A 459 9.46 1.81 -1.27
N THR A 460 10.74 1.65 -1.59
CA THR A 460 11.25 0.49 -2.31
C THR A 460 12.00 -0.41 -1.36
N VAL A 461 11.59 -1.68 -1.29
CA VAL A 461 12.17 -2.71 -0.42
C VAL A 461 13.01 -3.65 -1.27
N ALA A 462 14.29 -3.79 -0.93
CA ALA A 462 15.18 -4.79 -1.52
C ALA A 462 15.00 -6.12 -0.79
N LEU A 463 14.72 -7.18 -1.55
CA LEU A 463 14.49 -8.51 -1.01
C LEU A 463 15.77 -9.35 -1.04
N PRO A 464 15.95 -10.29 -0.08
CA PRO A 464 17.06 -11.24 -0.12
C PRO A 464 16.91 -12.17 -1.34
N ALA A 465 18.03 -12.68 -1.87
CA ALA A 465 18.06 -13.58 -3.03
C ALA A 465 17.19 -14.84 -2.85
N SER A 466 17.03 -15.30 -1.61
CA SER A 466 16.20 -16.46 -1.25
C SER A 466 14.68 -16.21 -1.36
N ALA A 467 14.24 -14.94 -1.49
CA ALA A 467 12.83 -14.56 -1.58
C ALA A 467 12.59 -13.71 -2.82
N THR A 468 12.03 -14.30 -3.88
CA THR A 468 11.76 -13.56 -5.11
C THR A 468 10.57 -12.61 -4.96
N GLN A 469 10.66 -11.41 -5.54
CA GLN A 469 9.62 -10.37 -5.48
C GLN A 469 8.24 -10.90 -5.94
N ARG A 470 8.19 -11.72 -7.00
CA ARG A 470 6.93 -12.31 -7.49
C ARG A 470 6.26 -13.22 -6.46
N ARG A 471 7.05 -14.05 -5.74
CA ARG A 471 6.49 -14.94 -4.70
C ARG A 471 5.99 -14.15 -3.51
N VAL A 472 6.74 -13.13 -3.08
CA VAL A 472 6.36 -12.24 -1.97
C VAL A 472 5.11 -11.44 -2.34
N ALA A 473 5.07 -10.81 -3.52
CA ALA A 473 3.90 -10.06 -4.00
C ALA A 473 2.64 -10.94 -4.11
N LYS A 474 2.77 -12.18 -4.61
CA LYS A 474 1.66 -13.14 -4.65
C LYS A 474 1.12 -13.48 -3.26
N ARG A 475 1.98 -13.58 -2.23
CA ARG A 475 1.56 -13.77 -0.84
C ARG A 475 0.86 -12.54 -0.28
N LEU A 476 1.44 -11.35 -0.50
CA LEU A 476 0.84 -10.07 -0.11
C LEU A 476 -0.55 -9.90 -0.71
N LYS A 477 -0.72 -10.21 -2.01
CA LYS A 477 -2.03 -10.16 -2.67
C LYS A 477 -3.06 -11.08 -2.01
N ARG A 478 -2.64 -12.29 -1.60
CA ARG A 478 -3.51 -13.21 -0.84
C ARG A 478 -3.86 -12.70 0.55
N SER A 479 -3.02 -11.83 1.10
CA SER A 479 -3.22 -11.16 2.39
C SER A 479 -3.91 -9.80 2.26
N GLY A 480 -4.44 -9.45 1.08
CA GLY A 480 -5.19 -8.22 0.85
C GLY A 480 -4.36 -6.99 0.49
N PHE A 481 -3.08 -7.15 0.09
CA PHE A 481 -2.21 -6.05 -0.32
C PHE A 481 -1.71 -6.24 -1.75
N VAL A 482 -1.87 -5.21 -2.58
CA VAL A 482 -1.30 -5.18 -3.93
C VAL A 482 -0.16 -4.17 -3.95
N VAL A 483 1.04 -4.66 -4.23
CA VAL A 483 2.29 -3.88 -4.32
C VAL A 483 2.88 -4.02 -5.71
N ALA A 484 3.68 -3.04 -6.14
CA ALA A 484 4.35 -3.13 -7.43
C ALA A 484 5.54 -4.11 -7.37
N SER A 485 5.60 -5.03 -8.32
CA SER A 485 6.58 -6.13 -8.37
C SER A 485 6.97 -6.57 -9.79
N ASP A 486 6.26 -6.06 -10.81
CA ASP A 486 6.28 -6.71 -12.14
C ASP A 486 7.02 -5.89 -13.21
N SER A 487 7.48 -4.65 -12.92
CA SER A 487 8.31 -3.91 -13.87
C SER A 487 9.65 -4.62 -14.09
N GLU A 488 10.23 -4.48 -15.27
CA GLU A 488 11.51 -5.11 -15.62
C GLU A 488 12.60 -4.80 -14.59
N VAL A 489 12.65 -3.56 -14.12
CA VAL A 489 13.58 -3.08 -13.10
C VAL A 489 13.37 -3.79 -11.76
N LEU A 490 12.14 -3.87 -11.28
CA LEU A 490 11.82 -4.53 -10.01
C LEU A 490 12.15 -6.02 -10.07
N VAL A 491 11.88 -6.67 -11.21
CA VAL A 491 12.23 -8.08 -11.42
C VAL A 491 13.74 -8.28 -11.41
N ARG A 492 14.48 -7.48 -12.18
CA ARG A 492 15.95 -7.61 -12.32
C ARG A 492 16.67 -7.34 -11.00
N ARG A 493 16.18 -6.39 -10.18
CA ARG A 493 16.78 -6.01 -8.91
C ARG A 493 16.23 -6.76 -7.70
N ASN A 494 15.22 -7.59 -7.88
CA ASN A 494 14.49 -8.28 -6.81
C ASN A 494 13.91 -7.29 -5.76
N TRP A 495 13.24 -6.26 -6.24
CA TRP A 495 12.65 -5.20 -5.42
C TRP A 495 11.12 -5.26 -5.41
N LEU A 496 10.51 -4.72 -4.34
CA LEU A 496 9.08 -4.44 -4.22
C LEU A 496 8.88 -2.96 -3.95
N GLN A 497 7.76 -2.39 -4.42
CA GLN A 497 7.42 -1.01 -4.13
C GLN A 497 6.07 -0.88 -3.45
N ILE A 498 6.03 0.04 -2.48
CA ILE A 498 4.87 0.46 -1.72
C ILE A 498 4.68 1.95 -1.97
N PHE A 499 3.52 2.32 -2.53
CA PHE A 499 3.17 3.71 -2.78
C PHE A 499 1.90 4.10 -2.01
N LEU A 500 1.92 5.27 -1.36
CA LEU A 500 0.80 5.83 -0.62
C LEU A 500 0.03 6.86 -1.49
N THR A 501 -0.24 6.49 -2.74
CA THR A 501 -0.92 7.37 -3.73
C THR A 501 -2.42 7.45 -3.50
N GLY A 502 -3.04 6.39 -3.00
CA GLY A 502 -4.46 6.29 -2.70
C GLY A 502 -4.83 6.65 -1.26
N GLU A 503 -6.08 6.41 -0.91
CA GLU A 503 -6.54 6.39 0.48
C GLU A 503 -6.18 5.05 1.10
N VAL A 504 -5.22 5.06 2.01
CA VAL A 504 -4.83 3.87 2.76
C VAL A 504 -5.27 4.05 4.21
N ASP A 505 -6.09 3.13 4.69
CA ASP A 505 -6.57 3.19 6.07
C ASP A 505 -5.46 2.89 7.07
N ALA A 506 -5.59 3.45 8.28
CA ALA A 506 -4.58 3.32 9.34
C ALA A 506 -4.28 1.86 9.71
N ARG A 507 -5.28 0.98 9.64
CA ARG A 507 -5.12 -0.43 9.96
C ARG A 507 -4.28 -1.16 8.91
N SER A 508 -4.50 -0.88 7.62
CA SER A 508 -3.66 -1.42 6.54
C SER A 508 -2.19 -1.00 6.72
N ILE A 509 -1.94 0.27 7.08
CA ILE A 509 -0.59 0.77 7.38
C ILE A 509 0.03 0.01 8.56
N GLU A 510 -0.74 -0.22 9.62
CA GLU A 510 -0.27 -0.86 10.85
C GLU A 510 0.17 -2.31 10.64
N ILE A 511 -0.58 -3.09 9.85
CA ILE A 511 -0.32 -4.53 9.69
C ILE A 511 0.60 -4.87 8.52
N LEU A 512 0.75 -4.00 7.54
CA LEU A 512 1.54 -4.25 6.32
C LEU A 512 2.99 -4.68 6.62
N PRO A 513 3.76 -4.04 7.53
CA PRO A 513 5.14 -4.43 7.78
C PRO A 513 5.30 -5.87 8.26
N ALA A 514 4.46 -6.30 9.20
CA ALA A 514 4.48 -7.66 9.73
C ALA A 514 4.09 -8.69 8.66
N VAL A 515 3.08 -8.39 7.84
CA VAL A 515 2.63 -9.26 6.74
C VAL A 515 3.71 -9.38 5.66
N LEU A 516 4.38 -8.26 5.31
CA LEU A 516 5.48 -8.29 4.35
C LEU A 516 6.66 -9.11 4.88
N ALA A 517 7.10 -8.86 6.11
CA ALA A 517 8.20 -9.59 6.72
C ALA A 517 7.94 -11.10 6.80
N ALA A 518 6.73 -11.50 7.19
CA ALA A 518 6.34 -12.90 7.20
C ALA A 518 6.27 -13.50 5.80
N SER A 519 5.83 -12.72 4.80
CA SER A 519 5.82 -13.18 3.41
C SER A 519 7.23 -13.45 2.90
N VAL A 520 8.21 -12.63 3.29
CA VAL A 520 9.63 -12.81 2.98
C VAL A 520 10.17 -14.05 3.69
N ARG A 521 10.01 -14.18 5.03
CA ARG A 521 10.48 -15.36 5.81
C ARG A 521 9.95 -16.66 5.23
N ASN A 522 8.66 -16.75 4.97
CA ASN A 522 8.04 -17.95 4.39
C ASN A 522 8.59 -18.31 2.99
N CYS A 523 9.01 -17.32 2.19
CA CYS A 523 9.63 -17.58 0.89
C CYS A 523 11.06 -18.10 1.06
N THR A 524 11.81 -17.59 2.04
CA THR A 524 13.17 -18.01 2.37
C THR A 524 13.21 -19.44 2.91
N GLU A 525 12.34 -19.78 3.88
CA GLU A 525 12.24 -21.11 4.47
C GLU A 525 11.88 -22.18 3.44
N ASN A 526 10.95 -21.87 2.52
CA ASN A 526 10.60 -22.79 1.45
C ASN A 526 11.73 -22.98 0.44
N ALA A 527 12.57 -21.97 0.20
CA ALA A 527 13.74 -22.09 -0.66
C ALA A 527 14.80 -23.00 -0.03
N ALA A 528 15.07 -22.83 1.27
CA ALA A 528 15.99 -23.70 2.03
C ALA A 528 15.51 -25.16 2.06
N ALA A 529 14.21 -25.39 2.27
CA ALA A 529 13.64 -26.75 2.26
C ALA A 529 13.71 -27.44 0.89
N LEU A 530 13.67 -26.67 -0.20
CA LEU A 530 13.83 -27.20 -1.56
C LEU A 530 15.28 -27.50 -1.90
N SER A 531 16.26 -26.72 -1.44
CA SER A 531 17.69 -27.00 -1.62
C SER A 531 18.11 -28.27 -0.89
N VAL A 532 17.70 -28.44 0.36
CA VAL A 532 17.98 -29.68 1.15
C VAL A 532 17.39 -30.93 0.49
N ARG A 533 16.23 -30.81 -0.19
CA ARG A 533 15.64 -31.93 -0.95
C ARG A 533 16.39 -32.22 -2.25
N ALA A 534 16.92 -31.22 -2.91
CA ALA A 534 17.72 -31.39 -4.13
C ALA A 534 19.07 -32.05 -3.82
N ASP A 535 19.74 -31.62 -2.74
CA ASP A 535 21.01 -32.21 -2.28
C ASP A 535 20.82 -33.66 -1.78
N GLY A 536 19.67 -33.96 -1.15
CA GLY A 536 19.32 -35.31 -0.70
C GLY A 536 18.96 -36.29 -1.83
N LEU A 537 18.61 -35.79 -3.03
CA LEU A 537 18.37 -36.61 -4.22
C LEU A 537 19.68 -36.94 -4.98
N GLN A 538 20.67 -36.04 -4.98
CA GLN A 538 21.97 -36.30 -5.61
C GLN A 538 22.83 -37.32 -4.83
N VAL A 539 22.59 -37.51 -3.54
CA VAL A 539 23.31 -38.52 -2.72
C VAL A 539 22.75 -39.93 -2.90
N LYS A 540 21.57 -40.13 -3.46
CA LYS A 540 20.95 -41.44 -3.72
C LYS A 540 21.30 -42.08 -5.06
N ASP A 541 21.80 -41.34 -6.02
CA ASP A 541 22.18 -41.86 -7.34
C ASP A 541 23.68 -42.23 -7.46
N GLY A 542 24.43 -42.17 -6.36
CA GLY A 542 25.87 -42.44 -6.28
C GLY A 542 26.30 -43.86 -5.81
N ILE A 543 25.35 -44.81 -5.59
CA ILE A 543 25.69 -46.18 -5.17
C ILE A 543 24.94 -47.18 -6.03
N ALA A 544 25.47 -47.49 -7.20
CA ALA A 544 25.29 -48.75 -7.90
C ALA A 544 26.10 -48.78 -9.21
N HIS A 545 27.41 -48.98 -9.14
CA HIS A 545 28.19 -49.61 -10.21
C HIS A 545 29.50 -50.06 -9.60
N ASP A 546 29.51 -51.28 -9.09
CA ASP A 546 30.68 -52.15 -9.08
C ASP A 546 30.22 -53.61 -9.13
N ASP A 547 31.03 -54.39 -9.86
CA ASP A 547 31.02 -55.82 -10.03
C ASP A 547 30.15 -56.44 -11.15
N CYS A 548 30.80 -56.54 -12.28
CA CYS A 548 30.92 -57.82 -13.00
C CYS A 548 32.01 -57.71 -14.07
N ALA A 549 33.21 -58.14 -13.64
CA ALA A 549 34.29 -58.50 -14.58
C ALA A 549 34.45 -60.03 -14.60
N ASN A 550 34.53 -60.54 -15.79
CA ASN A 550 35.28 -61.74 -16.24
C ASN A 550 34.50 -63.07 -16.47
N PRO A 551 35.01 -63.89 -17.39
CA PRO A 551 36.24 -63.78 -18.17
C PRO A 551 36.08 -63.45 -19.67
#